data_77965b3fb3aff079198075678a6e825f
#
_entry.id   77965b3fb3aff079198075678a6e825f
#
_cell.length_a   1.000
_cell.length_b   1.000
_cell.length_c   1.000
_cell.angle_alpha   90.00
_cell.angle_beta   90.00
_cell.angle_gamma   90.00
#
_symmetry.space_group_name_H-M   'P 1'
#
loop_
_entity.id
_entity.type
_entity.pdbx_description
1 polymer ?
#
loop_
_entity_poly.entity_id
_entity_poly.type
_entity_poly.pdbx_seq_one_letter_code
_entity_poly.pdbx_strand_id
1 'polypeptide(L)'
;MSIIDAHTQVLLIDDDPHLRQALSQTLDLAGLKVATLADAKGLAERIERDWPGVVVSDIRMPGVDGLELLKQLHEQDPDLPVLLITGHGDVPLAVQAMRAGAYDFLEKPFASEDLLESVRRALALRRLVLDNRSLRLALADRQQLSGRLVGNSPAIQRLREQIGSLAGISTDVLILGETGAGKEVVARALHDLSSRRDGPFVAINAGALAESVVESELFGHEPGAFTGAQKKRIGRIEHASGGTLFLDEIESMPLAVQVKLLRVLESRQIT
;
A
#
# COMPACT_ATOMS: atom_id res chain seq x y z
N MET A 1 11.60 14.64 9.37
CA MET A 1 12.28 13.61 8.55
C MET A 1 12.02 12.27 9.23
N SER A 2 11.52 11.27 8.52
CA SER A 2 11.34 9.93 9.08
C SER A 2 12.70 9.32 9.35
N ILE A 3 12.94 8.89 10.58
CA ILE A 3 14.20 8.21 10.99
C ILE A 3 14.25 6.79 10.38
N ILE A 4 13.10 6.25 10.02
CA ILE A 4 12.93 4.94 9.39
C ILE A 4 12.64 5.20 7.91
N ASP A 5 13.55 4.78 7.06
CA ASP A 5 13.36 4.78 5.60
C ASP A 5 13.11 3.35 5.09
N ALA A 6 12.69 3.23 3.82
CA ALA A 6 12.42 1.93 3.18
C ALA A 6 13.67 1.01 3.10
N HIS A 7 14.85 1.53 3.38
CA HIS A 7 16.12 0.79 3.35
C HIS A 7 16.61 0.39 4.73
N THR A 8 16.01 0.91 5.81
CA THR A 8 16.36 0.54 7.19
C THR A 8 15.99 -0.91 7.44
N GLN A 9 16.97 -1.72 7.81
CA GLN A 9 16.80 -3.16 8.08
C GLN A 9 16.68 -3.46 9.58
N VAL A 10 17.36 -2.68 10.40
CA VAL A 10 17.35 -2.85 11.85
C VAL A 10 17.05 -1.52 12.53
N LEU A 11 16.09 -1.53 13.42
CA LEU A 11 15.83 -0.41 14.32
C LEU A 11 16.30 -0.78 15.71
N LEU A 12 17.38 -0.13 16.16
CA LEU A 12 18.01 -0.36 17.44
C LEU A 12 17.59 0.70 18.46
N ILE A 13 17.07 0.26 19.60
CA ILE A 13 16.55 1.14 20.65
C ILE A 13 17.21 0.75 21.98
N ASP A 14 17.95 1.67 22.54
CA ASP A 14 18.63 1.49 23.83
C ASP A 14 18.89 2.88 24.42
N ASP A 15 18.64 3.12 25.68
CA ASP A 15 18.84 4.42 26.34
C ASP A 15 20.33 4.71 26.63
N ASP A 16 21.17 3.65 26.75
CA ASP A 16 22.61 3.81 26.88
C ASP A 16 23.27 4.21 25.55
N PRO A 17 23.81 5.43 25.41
CA PRO A 17 24.40 5.91 24.17
C PRO A 17 25.65 5.12 23.76
N HIS A 18 26.43 4.62 24.72
CA HIS A 18 27.66 3.87 24.42
C HIS A 18 27.34 2.48 23.87
N LEU A 19 26.42 1.78 24.51
CA LEU A 19 25.97 0.47 24.05
C LEU A 19 25.26 0.57 22.69
N ARG A 20 24.36 1.54 22.54
CA ARG A 20 23.66 1.80 21.28
C ARG A 20 24.64 2.05 20.12
N GLN A 21 25.70 2.84 20.37
CA GLN A 21 26.74 3.11 19.37
C GLN A 21 27.54 1.83 19.05
N ALA A 22 27.94 1.04 20.04
CA ALA A 22 28.71 -0.18 19.84
C ALA A 22 27.92 -1.22 19.04
N LEU A 23 26.64 -1.43 19.40
CA LEU A 23 25.76 -2.37 18.70
C LEU A 23 25.45 -1.90 17.26
N SER A 24 25.21 -0.61 17.07
CA SER A 24 25.03 -0.04 15.71
C SER A 24 26.25 -0.28 14.85
N GLN A 25 27.45 0.00 15.35
CA GLN A 25 28.69 -0.26 14.61
C GLN A 25 28.87 -1.75 14.26
N THR A 26 28.54 -2.65 15.17
CA THR A 26 28.58 -4.10 14.93
C THR A 26 27.66 -4.52 13.78
N LEU A 27 26.44 -4.00 13.76
CA LEU A 27 25.46 -4.29 12.73
C LEU A 27 25.84 -3.65 11.38
N ASP A 28 26.33 -2.40 11.40
CA ASP A 28 26.81 -1.69 10.19
C ASP A 28 28.01 -2.39 9.55
N LEU A 29 28.97 -2.85 10.34
CA LEU A 29 30.12 -3.63 9.85
C LEU A 29 29.71 -4.97 9.23
N ALA A 30 28.59 -5.53 9.67
CA ALA A 30 28.00 -6.74 9.07
C ALA A 30 27.18 -6.45 7.79
N GLY A 31 27.15 -5.17 7.31
CA GLY A 31 26.47 -4.74 6.10
C GLY A 31 24.97 -4.49 6.27
N LEU A 32 24.48 -4.38 7.51
CA LEU A 32 23.07 -4.08 7.80
C LEU A 32 22.86 -2.56 7.91
N LYS A 33 21.75 -2.07 7.40
CA LYS A 33 21.36 -0.65 7.55
C LYS A 33 20.60 -0.45 8.84
N VAL A 34 21.18 0.31 9.75
CA VAL A 34 20.69 0.50 11.13
C VAL A 34 20.18 1.93 11.30
N ALA A 35 19.00 2.06 11.90
CA ALA A 35 18.56 3.31 12.51
C ALA A 35 18.57 3.14 14.03
N THR A 36 18.93 4.19 14.77
CA THR A 36 19.06 4.12 16.24
C THR A 36 18.16 5.13 16.91
N LEU A 37 17.55 4.74 18.04
CA LEU A 37 16.72 5.60 18.89
C LEU A 37 17.15 5.47 20.34
N ALA A 38 17.00 6.56 21.10
CA ALA A 38 17.29 6.57 22.54
C ALA A 38 16.06 6.18 23.39
N ASP A 39 14.86 6.21 22.79
CA ASP A 39 13.61 5.85 23.46
C ASP A 39 12.60 5.30 22.42
N ALA A 40 11.56 4.66 22.93
CA ALA A 40 10.51 4.02 22.12
C ALA A 40 9.25 4.89 21.93
N LYS A 41 9.27 6.16 22.38
CA LYS A 41 8.08 7.01 22.39
C LYS A 41 7.52 7.28 20.99
N GLY A 42 6.25 6.93 20.79
CA GLY A 42 5.53 7.13 19.53
C GLY A 42 6.12 6.35 18.34
N LEU A 43 6.91 5.30 18.61
CA LEU A 43 7.56 4.53 17.57
C LEU A 43 6.57 3.63 16.83
N ALA A 44 5.63 3.02 17.51
CA ALA A 44 4.64 2.15 16.90
C ALA A 44 3.88 2.88 15.78
N GLU A 45 3.53 4.15 15.96
CA GLU A 45 2.82 4.97 14.95
C GLU A 45 3.68 5.30 13.71
N ARG A 46 5.00 5.09 13.78
CA ARG A 46 5.96 5.42 12.71
C ARG A 46 6.40 4.22 11.90
N ILE A 47 6.14 3.01 12.36
CA ILE A 47 6.46 1.77 11.65
C ILE A 47 5.24 1.36 10.84
N GLU A 48 5.40 1.26 9.53
CA GLU A 48 4.37 0.75 8.64
C GLU A 48 4.21 -0.77 8.82
N ARG A 49 2.97 -1.26 8.68
CA ARG A 49 2.65 -2.69 8.89
C ARG A 49 3.53 -3.66 8.09
N ASP A 50 3.89 -3.30 6.87
CA ASP A 50 4.70 -4.16 5.99
C ASP A 50 6.17 -3.71 5.93
N TRP A 51 6.65 -2.96 6.94
CA TRP A 51 8.06 -2.59 7.02
C TRP A 51 8.96 -3.85 7.06
N PRO A 52 9.99 -3.95 6.19
CA PRO A 52 10.76 -5.17 5.99
C PRO A 52 11.88 -5.40 7.02
N GLY A 53 11.94 -4.62 8.07
CA GLY A 53 12.98 -4.69 9.08
C GLY A 53 12.64 -5.49 10.32
N VAL A 54 13.54 -5.41 11.29
CA VAL A 54 13.43 -5.98 12.64
C VAL A 54 13.69 -4.90 13.68
N VAL A 55 13.05 -5.03 14.85
CA VAL A 55 13.28 -4.16 15.99
C VAL A 55 14.19 -4.88 16.99
N VAL A 56 15.23 -4.20 17.47
CA VAL A 56 16.08 -4.63 18.57
C VAL A 56 15.96 -3.60 19.67
N SER A 57 15.44 -3.98 20.83
CA SER A 57 15.15 -3.04 21.91
C SER A 57 15.70 -3.54 23.24
N ASP A 58 16.31 -2.64 23.99
CA ASP A 58 16.49 -2.89 25.42
C ASP A 58 15.12 -3.02 26.10
N ILE A 59 15.04 -3.87 27.12
CA ILE A 59 13.81 -4.02 27.91
C ILE A 59 13.65 -2.86 28.87
N ARG A 60 14.74 -2.48 29.56
CA ARG A 60 14.68 -1.48 30.62
C ARG A 60 15.01 -0.09 30.10
N MET A 61 14.02 0.61 29.60
CA MET A 61 14.17 1.99 29.13
C MET A 61 13.24 2.93 29.89
N PRO A 62 13.61 4.22 30.05
CA PRO A 62 12.72 5.24 30.60
C PRO A 62 11.47 5.45 29.74
N GLY A 63 10.30 5.51 30.36
CA GLY A 63 9.04 5.78 29.68
C GLY A 63 8.38 4.51 29.14
N VAL A 64 8.50 4.20 27.86
CA VAL A 64 7.98 2.98 27.25
C VAL A 64 9.06 1.92 27.32
N ASP A 65 8.84 0.84 28.09
CA ASP A 65 9.77 -0.28 28.17
C ASP A 65 9.66 -1.21 26.95
N GLY A 66 10.65 -2.09 26.77
CA GLY A 66 10.71 -2.98 25.61
C GLY A 66 9.55 -3.96 25.50
N LEU A 67 8.94 -4.38 26.63
CA LEU A 67 7.76 -5.27 26.63
C LEU A 67 6.50 -4.53 26.20
N GLU A 68 6.35 -3.31 26.65
CA GLU A 68 5.23 -2.45 26.24
C GLU A 68 5.35 -2.11 24.75
N LEU A 69 6.57 -1.76 24.29
CA LEU A 69 6.84 -1.56 22.86
C LEU A 69 6.48 -2.79 22.04
N LEU A 70 6.90 -3.98 22.45
CA LEU A 70 6.58 -5.25 21.79
C LEU A 70 5.06 -5.41 21.60
N LYS A 71 4.26 -5.15 22.63
CA LYS A 71 2.80 -5.24 22.57
C LYS A 71 2.23 -4.25 21.57
N GLN A 72 2.65 -2.98 21.63
CA GLN A 72 2.18 -1.93 20.72
C GLN A 72 2.50 -2.26 19.25
N LEU A 73 3.70 -2.79 18.99
CA LEU A 73 4.11 -3.20 17.63
C LEU A 73 3.30 -4.41 17.15
N HIS A 74 3.05 -5.40 18.02
CA HIS A 74 2.31 -6.59 17.65
C HIS A 74 0.79 -6.36 17.51
N GLU A 75 0.23 -5.31 18.12
CA GLU A 75 -1.15 -4.87 17.84
C GLU A 75 -1.31 -4.42 16.38
N GLN A 76 -0.27 -3.85 15.76
CA GLN A 76 -0.29 -3.39 14.38
C GLN A 76 0.16 -4.49 13.41
N ASP A 77 1.24 -5.19 13.74
CA ASP A 77 1.79 -6.27 12.94
C ASP A 77 2.35 -7.39 13.83
N PRO A 78 1.54 -8.43 14.13
CA PRO A 78 1.94 -9.54 14.97
C PRO A 78 3.13 -10.36 14.40
N ASP A 79 3.44 -10.21 13.12
CA ASP A 79 4.55 -10.90 12.47
C ASP A 79 5.82 -10.01 12.36
N LEU A 80 5.84 -8.83 12.99
CA LEU A 80 7.05 -8.00 13.04
C LEU A 80 8.02 -8.58 14.08
N PRO A 81 9.24 -8.99 13.68
CA PRO A 81 10.19 -9.54 14.63
C PRO A 81 10.73 -8.46 15.58
N VAL A 82 10.60 -8.71 16.87
CA VAL A 82 11.16 -7.87 17.93
C VAL A 82 12.12 -8.71 18.77
N LEU A 83 13.40 -8.33 18.77
CA LEU A 83 14.43 -8.89 19.64
C LEU A 83 14.56 -8.02 20.88
N LEU A 84 14.57 -8.63 22.04
CA LEU A 84 14.72 -7.92 23.31
C LEU A 84 16.08 -8.17 23.92
N ILE A 85 16.70 -7.11 24.41
CA ILE A 85 17.97 -7.15 25.13
C ILE A 85 17.67 -6.95 26.62
N THR A 86 18.23 -7.78 27.47
CA THR A 86 17.96 -7.75 28.92
C THR A 86 19.23 -7.71 29.74
N GLY A 87 19.16 -7.15 30.94
CA GLY A 87 20.26 -7.20 31.91
C GLY A 87 20.43 -8.56 32.54
N HIS A 88 21.54 -8.72 33.23
CA HIS A 88 21.93 -9.97 33.90
C HIS A 88 20.92 -10.42 34.96
N GLY A 89 20.55 -11.72 34.96
CA GLY A 89 19.68 -12.31 35.97
C GLY A 89 18.18 -12.18 35.79
N ASP A 90 17.71 -11.63 34.69
CA ASP A 90 16.28 -11.37 34.42
C ASP A 90 15.56 -12.55 33.71
N VAL A 91 15.85 -13.80 34.09
CA VAL A 91 15.21 -15.01 33.52
C VAL A 91 13.66 -14.92 33.50
N PRO A 92 13.00 -14.48 34.59
CA PRO A 92 11.53 -14.31 34.55
C PRO A 92 11.06 -13.33 33.46
N LEU A 93 11.81 -12.28 33.23
CA LEU A 93 11.50 -11.25 32.22
C LEU A 93 11.71 -11.79 30.81
N ALA A 94 12.75 -12.58 30.57
CA ALA A 94 12.98 -13.27 29.32
C ALA A 94 11.83 -14.24 28.97
N VAL A 95 11.38 -15.02 29.95
CA VAL A 95 10.21 -15.91 29.77
C VAL A 95 8.92 -15.11 29.45
N GLN A 96 8.73 -13.97 30.12
CA GLN A 96 7.61 -13.08 29.86
C GLN A 96 7.66 -12.49 28.44
N ALA A 97 8.85 -12.06 28.00
CA ALA A 97 9.08 -11.56 26.65
C ALA A 97 8.72 -12.59 25.59
N MET A 98 9.21 -13.82 25.73
CA MET A 98 8.89 -14.90 24.79
C MET A 98 7.41 -15.26 24.77
N ARG A 99 6.73 -15.25 25.93
CA ARG A 99 5.27 -15.44 26.01
C ARG A 99 4.47 -14.29 25.38
N ALA A 100 5.03 -13.08 25.42
CA ALA A 100 4.42 -11.91 24.78
C ALA A 100 4.64 -11.87 23.26
N GLY A 101 5.42 -12.81 22.71
CA GLY A 101 5.67 -12.95 21.29
C GLY A 101 7.00 -12.37 20.80
N ALA A 102 7.94 -12.02 21.69
CA ALA A 102 9.28 -11.65 21.24
C ALA A 102 9.88 -12.73 20.34
N TYR A 103 10.53 -12.30 19.26
CA TYR A 103 11.19 -13.22 18.34
C TYR A 103 12.37 -13.94 19.01
N ASP A 104 13.16 -13.19 19.76
CA ASP A 104 14.31 -13.69 20.52
C ASP A 104 14.63 -12.74 21.67
N PHE A 105 15.49 -13.19 22.60
CA PHE A 105 16.03 -12.32 23.63
C PHE A 105 17.53 -12.56 23.78
N LEU A 106 18.28 -11.53 24.17
CA LEU A 106 19.72 -11.59 24.42
C LEU A 106 20.02 -11.07 25.82
N GLU A 107 20.71 -11.87 26.63
CA GLU A 107 21.12 -11.48 27.99
C GLU A 107 22.50 -10.83 27.97
N LYS A 108 22.62 -9.62 28.50
CA LYS A 108 23.90 -8.89 28.66
C LYS A 108 24.75 -9.56 29.79
N PRO A 109 26.06 -9.86 29.55
CA PRO A 109 26.81 -9.63 28.32
C PRO A 109 26.62 -10.76 27.30
N PHE A 110 26.47 -10.45 26.02
CA PHE A 110 26.36 -11.39 24.90
C PHE A 110 27.46 -11.15 23.85
N ALA A 111 27.78 -12.16 23.06
CA ALA A 111 28.71 -11.99 21.96
C ALA A 111 28.05 -11.26 20.78
N SER A 112 28.86 -10.49 20.03
CA SER A 112 28.36 -9.79 18.84
C SER A 112 27.79 -10.75 17.79
N GLU A 113 28.35 -11.95 17.71
CA GLU A 113 27.90 -13.02 16.82
C GLU A 113 26.48 -13.46 17.12
N ASP A 114 26.08 -13.55 18.39
CA ASP A 114 24.74 -13.96 18.83
C ASP A 114 23.69 -12.95 18.37
N LEU A 115 23.98 -11.64 18.51
CA LEU A 115 23.12 -10.57 18.00
C LEU A 115 22.97 -10.65 16.48
N LEU A 116 24.09 -10.78 15.76
CA LEU A 116 24.10 -10.83 14.30
C LEU A 116 23.33 -12.05 13.77
N GLU A 117 23.51 -13.21 14.38
CA GLU A 117 22.81 -14.43 14.02
C GLU A 117 21.31 -14.29 14.24
N SER A 118 20.89 -13.79 15.40
CA SER A 118 19.48 -13.58 15.71
C SER A 118 18.82 -12.55 14.78
N VAL A 119 19.47 -11.43 14.52
CA VAL A 119 18.99 -10.40 13.59
C VAL A 119 18.85 -10.95 12.16
N ARG A 120 19.84 -11.70 11.67
CA ARG A 120 19.78 -12.30 10.32
C ARG A 120 18.64 -13.30 10.17
N ARG A 121 18.45 -14.17 11.19
CA ARG A 121 17.31 -15.10 11.21
C ARG A 121 15.97 -14.37 11.23
N ALA A 122 15.87 -13.31 12.03
CA ALA A 122 14.66 -12.49 12.11
C ALA A 122 14.34 -11.80 10.78
N LEU A 123 15.34 -11.21 10.10
CA LEU A 123 15.19 -10.61 8.78
C LEU A 123 14.76 -11.63 7.71
N ALA A 124 15.36 -12.84 7.73
CA ALA A 124 14.97 -13.90 6.81
C ALA A 124 13.51 -14.34 7.02
N LEU A 125 13.08 -14.51 8.28
CA LEU A 125 11.69 -14.80 8.61
C LEU A 125 10.75 -13.68 8.14
N ARG A 126 11.11 -12.42 8.45
CA ARG A 126 10.31 -11.26 8.05
C ARG A 126 10.09 -11.21 6.54
N ARG A 127 11.14 -11.42 5.76
CA ARG A 127 11.06 -11.51 4.30
C ARG A 127 10.08 -12.59 3.85
N LEU A 128 10.17 -13.79 4.40
CA LEU A 128 9.25 -14.90 4.06
C LEU A 128 7.78 -14.56 4.38
N VAL A 129 7.54 -13.89 5.50
CA VAL A 129 6.19 -13.43 5.88
C VAL A 129 5.65 -12.44 4.87
N LEU A 130 6.45 -11.43 4.48
CA LEU A 130 6.03 -10.42 3.52
C LEU A 130 5.82 -11.01 2.11
N ASP A 131 6.70 -11.90 1.66
CA ASP A 131 6.53 -12.64 0.41
C ASP A 131 5.24 -13.49 0.43
N ASN A 132 4.94 -14.17 1.54
CA ASN A 132 3.70 -14.92 1.69
C ASN A 132 2.45 -14.04 1.66
N ARG A 133 2.48 -12.86 2.33
CA ARG A 133 1.38 -11.87 2.28
C ARG A 133 1.15 -11.41 0.84
N SER A 134 2.20 -11.04 0.12
CA SER A 134 2.11 -10.58 -1.27
C SER A 134 1.54 -11.66 -2.20
N LEU A 135 1.97 -12.92 -2.04
CA LEU A 135 1.44 -14.05 -2.80
C LEU A 135 -0.03 -14.32 -2.50
N ARG A 136 -0.45 -14.23 -1.24
CA ARG A 136 -1.87 -14.39 -0.86
C ARG A 136 -2.75 -13.31 -1.47
N LEU A 137 -2.29 -12.06 -1.47
CA LEU A 137 -3.00 -10.96 -2.12
C LEU A 137 -3.13 -11.21 -3.62
N ALA A 138 -2.04 -11.57 -4.31
CA ALA A 138 -2.06 -11.88 -5.73
C ALA A 138 -2.99 -13.06 -6.09
N LEU A 139 -3.08 -14.07 -5.22
CA LEU A 139 -4.04 -15.18 -5.39
C LEU A 139 -5.49 -14.74 -5.19
N ALA A 140 -5.76 -13.91 -4.20
CA ALA A 140 -7.09 -13.35 -3.97
C ALA A 140 -7.57 -12.50 -5.17
N ASP A 141 -6.69 -11.65 -5.70
CA ASP A 141 -6.95 -10.85 -6.89
C ASP A 141 -7.25 -11.72 -8.12
N ARG A 142 -6.48 -12.81 -8.32
CA ARG A 142 -6.74 -13.79 -9.40
C ARG A 142 -8.09 -14.49 -9.24
N GLN A 143 -8.48 -14.87 -8.04
CA GLN A 143 -9.78 -15.49 -7.77
C GLN A 143 -10.92 -14.49 -8.05
N GLN A 144 -10.77 -13.24 -7.64
CA GLN A 144 -11.75 -12.19 -7.89
C GLN A 144 -11.93 -11.94 -9.40
N LEU A 145 -10.83 -11.86 -10.17
CA LEU A 145 -10.87 -11.77 -11.64
C LEU A 145 -11.54 -12.98 -12.28
N SER A 146 -11.27 -14.19 -11.80
CA SER A 146 -11.85 -15.41 -12.35
C SER A 146 -13.37 -15.49 -12.15
N GLY A 147 -13.88 -14.91 -11.07
CA GLY A 147 -15.31 -14.80 -10.81
C GLY A 147 -16.03 -13.79 -11.72
N ARG A 148 -15.34 -12.72 -12.13
CA ARG A 148 -15.93 -11.64 -12.97
C ARG A 148 -15.75 -11.89 -14.46
N LEU A 149 -14.59 -12.34 -14.88
CA LEU A 149 -14.26 -12.68 -16.27
C LEU A 149 -14.38 -14.19 -16.44
N VAL A 150 -15.58 -14.65 -16.73
CA VAL A 150 -15.88 -16.09 -16.85
C VAL A 150 -15.29 -16.66 -18.13
N GLY A 151 -14.68 -17.84 -18.04
CA GLY A 151 -14.12 -18.57 -19.18
C GLY A 151 -12.68 -19.04 -18.93
N ASN A 152 -12.25 -20.05 -19.68
CA ASN A 152 -10.91 -20.67 -19.58
C ASN A 152 -10.15 -20.67 -20.92
N SER A 153 -10.65 -19.92 -21.93
CA SER A 153 -9.93 -19.81 -23.19
C SER A 153 -8.58 -19.11 -23.01
N PRO A 154 -7.58 -19.41 -23.85
CA PRO A 154 -6.29 -18.70 -23.79
C PRO A 154 -6.40 -17.18 -23.94
N ALA A 155 -7.43 -16.70 -24.63
CA ALA A 155 -7.70 -15.26 -24.76
C ALA A 155 -8.13 -14.62 -23.42
N ILE A 156 -9.05 -15.29 -22.69
CA ILE A 156 -9.50 -14.82 -21.37
C ILE A 156 -8.37 -14.89 -20.33
N GLN A 157 -7.54 -15.92 -20.39
CA GLN A 157 -6.37 -16.02 -19.49
C GLN A 157 -5.40 -14.87 -19.72
N ARG A 158 -5.04 -14.58 -20.98
CA ARG A 158 -4.21 -13.42 -21.33
C ARG A 158 -4.82 -12.09 -20.92
N LEU A 159 -6.14 -11.93 -21.10
CA LEU A 159 -6.86 -10.73 -20.67
C LEU A 159 -6.76 -10.51 -19.16
N ARG A 160 -6.91 -11.57 -18.34
CA ARG A 160 -6.74 -11.48 -16.88
C ARG A 160 -5.31 -11.08 -16.49
N GLU A 161 -4.31 -11.62 -17.16
CA GLU A 161 -2.90 -11.26 -16.94
C GLU A 161 -2.64 -9.78 -17.28
N GLN A 162 -3.18 -9.29 -18.41
CA GLN A 162 -3.09 -7.89 -18.79
C GLN A 162 -3.77 -6.96 -17.78
N ILE A 163 -4.97 -7.30 -17.31
CA ILE A 163 -5.67 -6.54 -16.28
C ILE A 163 -4.84 -6.47 -15.00
N GLY A 164 -4.32 -7.61 -14.52
CA GLY A 164 -3.48 -7.64 -13.32
C GLY A 164 -2.22 -6.78 -13.45
N SER A 165 -1.60 -6.78 -14.64
CA SER A 165 -0.40 -5.96 -14.90
C SER A 165 -0.69 -4.47 -14.98
N LEU A 166 -1.86 -4.08 -15.53
CA LEU A 166 -2.23 -2.68 -15.74
C LEU A 166 -2.84 -2.04 -14.50
N ALA A 167 -3.51 -2.81 -13.65
CA ALA A 167 -4.24 -2.29 -12.49
C ALA A 167 -3.35 -1.50 -11.51
N GLY A 168 -2.07 -1.90 -11.37
CA GLY A 168 -1.09 -1.21 -10.53
C GLY A 168 -0.49 0.07 -11.14
N ILE A 169 -0.82 0.39 -12.42
CA ILE A 169 -0.19 1.49 -13.16
C ILE A 169 -1.18 2.64 -13.30
N SER A 170 -0.74 3.87 -13.03
CA SER A 170 -1.55 5.08 -13.26
C SER A 170 -1.43 5.53 -14.71
N THR A 171 -2.24 4.93 -15.61
CA THR A 171 -2.26 5.24 -17.05
C THR A 171 -3.69 5.21 -17.59
N ASP A 172 -3.90 5.80 -18.75
CA ASP A 172 -5.14 5.67 -19.50
C ASP A 172 -5.15 4.34 -20.24
N VAL A 173 -6.31 3.68 -20.28
CA VAL A 173 -6.49 2.36 -20.90
C VAL A 173 -7.56 2.43 -21.97
N LEU A 174 -7.23 2.03 -23.20
CA LEU A 174 -8.19 1.86 -24.27
C LEU A 174 -8.62 0.40 -24.36
N ILE A 175 -9.94 0.15 -24.21
CA ILE A 175 -10.53 -1.19 -24.29
C ILE A 175 -11.25 -1.31 -25.64
N LEU A 176 -10.76 -2.18 -26.51
CA LEU A 176 -11.33 -2.45 -27.83
C LEU A 176 -12.12 -3.75 -27.81
N GLY A 177 -13.32 -3.73 -28.41
CA GLY A 177 -14.18 -4.90 -28.52
C GLY A 177 -15.56 -4.56 -29.06
N GLU A 178 -16.23 -5.56 -29.62
CA GLU A 178 -17.59 -5.44 -30.12
C GLU A 178 -18.59 -5.03 -29.04
N THR A 179 -19.73 -4.51 -29.44
CA THR A 179 -20.85 -4.23 -28.51
C THR A 179 -21.25 -5.52 -27.81
N GLY A 180 -21.41 -5.46 -26.48
CA GLY A 180 -21.73 -6.65 -25.68
C GLY A 180 -20.53 -7.53 -25.32
N ALA A 181 -19.30 -7.27 -25.77
CA ALA A 181 -18.11 -8.06 -25.45
C ALA A 181 -17.65 -7.99 -23.98
N GLY A 182 -18.31 -7.16 -23.16
CA GLY A 182 -17.98 -7.04 -21.73
C GLY A 182 -16.93 -5.96 -21.42
N LYS A 183 -16.80 -4.92 -22.24
CA LYS A 183 -15.86 -3.81 -22.01
C LYS A 183 -15.98 -3.19 -20.59
N GLU A 184 -17.21 -2.96 -20.13
CA GLU A 184 -17.45 -2.43 -18.78
C GLU A 184 -16.98 -3.39 -17.67
N VAL A 185 -17.13 -4.70 -17.87
CA VAL A 185 -16.63 -5.70 -16.90
C VAL A 185 -15.11 -5.61 -16.77
N VAL A 186 -14.40 -5.42 -17.88
CA VAL A 186 -12.94 -5.21 -17.89
C VAL A 186 -12.58 -3.90 -17.19
N ALA A 187 -13.30 -2.81 -17.46
CA ALA A 187 -13.06 -1.52 -16.82
C ALA A 187 -13.28 -1.57 -15.30
N ARG A 188 -14.35 -2.26 -14.84
CA ARG A 188 -14.60 -2.49 -13.41
C ARG A 188 -13.51 -3.36 -12.77
N ALA A 189 -13.06 -4.40 -13.46
CA ALA A 189 -11.99 -5.24 -12.97
C ALA A 189 -10.67 -4.48 -12.81
N LEU A 190 -10.32 -3.59 -13.73
CA LEU A 190 -9.17 -2.68 -13.63
C LEU A 190 -9.31 -1.74 -12.44
N HIS A 191 -10.50 -1.15 -12.21
CA HIS A 191 -10.76 -0.28 -11.07
C HIS A 191 -10.58 -1.02 -9.74
N ASP A 192 -11.24 -2.17 -9.58
CA ASP A 192 -11.28 -2.92 -8.33
C ASP A 192 -9.92 -3.49 -7.90
N LEU A 193 -9.02 -3.74 -8.86
CA LEU A 193 -7.65 -4.18 -8.63
C LEU A 193 -6.65 -3.02 -8.50
N SER A 194 -7.08 -1.79 -8.78
CA SER A 194 -6.20 -0.62 -8.73
C SER A 194 -6.07 -0.05 -7.31
N SER A 195 -5.10 0.82 -7.13
CA SER A 195 -4.98 1.65 -5.91
C SER A 195 -6.16 2.62 -5.71
N ARG A 196 -7.05 2.76 -6.70
CA ARG A 196 -8.23 3.63 -6.68
C ARG A 196 -9.52 2.88 -6.37
N ARG A 197 -9.46 1.60 -6.01
CA ARG A 197 -10.63 0.73 -5.75
C ARG A 197 -11.60 1.28 -4.71
N ASP A 198 -11.11 2.06 -3.77
CA ASP A 198 -11.92 2.69 -2.72
C ASP A 198 -12.53 4.04 -3.17
N GLY A 199 -12.14 4.53 -4.37
CA GLY A 199 -12.68 5.72 -5.00
C GLY A 199 -13.92 5.44 -5.85
N PRO A 200 -14.55 6.48 -6.42
CA PRO A 200 -15.72 6.31 -7.25
C PRO A 200 -15.40 5.65 -8.60
N PHE A 201 -16.26 4.72 -9.06
CA PHE A 201 -16.30 4.24 -10.44
C PHE A 201 -17.45 4.90 -11.17
N VAL A 202 -17.14 5.81 -12.10
CA VAL A 202 -18.14 6.58 -12.89
C VAL A 202 -18.15 6.07 -14.32
N ALA A 203 -19.23 5.42 -14.71
CA ALA A 203 -19.44 4.95 -16.09
C ALA A 203 -20.37 5.91 -16.85
N ILE A 204 -20.00 6.23 -18.08
CA ILE A 204 -20.79 7.04 -19.00
C ILE A 204 -20.80 6.34 -20.35
N ASN A 205 -22.00 6.09 -20.89
CA ASN A 205 -22.16 5.70 -22.29
C ASN A 205 -22.48 6.96 -23.11
N ALA A 206 -21.54 7.34 -23.99
CA ALA A 206 -21.67 8.56 -24.80
C ALA A 206 -22.76 8.42 -25.86
N GLY A 207 -22.98 7.21 -26.39
CA GLY A 207 -24.04 6.95 -27.38
C GLY A 207 -25.46 7.01 -26.82
N ALA A 208 -25.60 6.85 -25.48
CA ALA A 208 -26.91 6.94 -24.82
C ALA A 208 -27.35 8.38 -24.48
N LEU A 209 -26.46 9.38 -24.64
CA LEU A 209 -26.74 10.78 -24.33
C LEU A 209 -27.06 11.58 -25.58
N ALA A 210 -28.05 12.47 -25.48
CA ALA A 210 -28.28 13.43 -26.55
C ALA A 210 -27.07 14.37 -26.71
N GLU A 211 -26.70 14.70 -27.94
CA GLU A 211 -25.52 15.52 -28.26
C GLU A 211 -25.48 16.85 -27.49
N SER A 212 -26.63 17.49 -27.29
CA SER A 212 -26.75 18.73 -26.52
C SER A 212 -26.53 18.61 -25.02
N VAL A 213 -26.50 17.37 -24.49
CA VAL A 213 -26.40 17.10 -23.04
C VAL A 213 -25.05 16.50 -22.66
N VAL A 214 -24.37 15.83 -23.59
CA VAL A 214 -23.08 15.12 -23.33
C VAL A 214 -22.04 16.04 -22.68
N GLU A 215 -21.90 17.26 -23.19
CA GLU A 215 -20.93 18.22 -22.67
C GLU A 215 -21.24 18.61 -21.22
N SER A 216 -22.52 18.94 -20.94
CA SER A 216 -22.98 19.31 -19.60
C SER A 216 -22.89 18.14 -18.59
N GLU A 217 -23.14 16.91 -19.06
CA GLU A 217 -22.96 15.71 -18.21
C GLU A 217 -21.49 15.49 -17.85
N LEU A 218 -20.58 15.60 -18.82
CA LEU A 218 -19.16 15.34 -18.63
C LEU A 218 -18.48 16.42 -17.79
N PHE A 219 -18.61 17.69 -18.20
CA PHE A 219 -17.85 18.80 -17.63
C PHE A 219 -18.63 19.60 -16.58
N GLY A 220 -19.96 19.43 -16.52
CA GLY A 220 -20.83 20.28 -15.69
C GLY A 220 -21.11 21.62 -16.34
N HIS A 221 -21.83 22.50 -15.65
CA HIS A 221 -22.08 23.86 -16.08
C HIS A 221 -22.39 24.81 -14.91
N GLU A 222 -22.09 26.08 -15.10
CA GLU A 222 -22.52 27.16 -14.20
C GLU A 222 -23.94 27.64 -14.56
N PRO A 223 -24.66 28.25 -13.61
CA PRO A 223 -25.96 28.81 -13.88
C PRO A 223 -25.87 29.85 -15.01
N GLY A 224 -26.79 29.76 -16.01
CA GLY A 224 -26.80 30.65 -17.14
C GLY A 224 -25.94 30.26 -18.35
N ALA A 225 -25.25 29.14 -18.31
CA ALA A 225 -24.38 28.69 -19.41
C ALA A 225 -25.13 28.39 -20.70
N PHE A 226 -26.43 28.02 -20.62
CA PHE A 226 -27.35 27.85 -21.77
C PHE A 226 -28.80 28.06 -21.37
N THR A 227 -29.71 28.16 -22.34
CA THR A 227 -31.13 28.30 -22.09
C THR A 227 -31.71 27.09 -21.36
N GLY A 228 -32.00 27.26 -20.04
CA GLY A 228 -32.45 26.18 -19.14
C GLY A 228 -31.48 25.82 -18.03
N ALA A 229 -30.26 26.33 -18.04
CA ALA A 229 -29.27 26.13 -16.98
C ALA A 229 -29.60 27.01 -15.75
N GLN A 230 -30.55 26.58 -14.91
CA GLN A 230 -30.99 27.34 -13.74
C GLN A 230 -30.12 27.11 -12.50
N LYS A 231 -29.38 25.98 -12.43
CA LYS A 231 -28.56 25.60 -11.28
C LYS A 231 -27.17 25.15 -11.75
N LYS A 232 -26.16 25.36 -10.91
CA LYS A 232 -24.84 24.76 -11.08
C LYS A 232 -24.96 23.24 -11.09
N ARG A 233 -24.27 22.59 -12.03
CA ARG A 233 -24.15 21.12 -12.08
C ARG A 233 -22.70 20.70 -12.11
N ILE A 234 -22.34 19.82 -11.20
CA ILE A 234 -21.02 19.19 -11.14
C ILE A 234 -20.96 18.14 -12.24
N GLY A 235 -19.87 18.14 -13.02
CA GLY A 235 -19.65 17.17 -14.10
C GLY A 235 -19.26 15.78 -13.61
N ARG A 236 -19.50 14.78 -14.44
CA ARG A 236 -19.14 13.38 -14.14
C ARG A 236 -17.63 13.18 -14.02
N ILE A 237 -16.82 13.96 -14.74
CA ILE A 237 -15.35 13.91 -14.64
C ILE A 237 -14.91 14.34 -13.24
N GLU A 238 -15.49 15.41 -12.69
CA GLU A 238 -15.22 15.87 -11.33
C GLU A 238 -15.67 14.85 -10.29
N HIS A 239 -16.82 14.21 -10.49
CA HIS A 239 -17.29 13.11 -9.65
C HIS A 239 -16.36 11.88 -9.65
N ALA A 240 -15.63 11.64 -10.73
CA ALA A 240 -14.66 10.55 -10.83
C ALA A 240 -13.31 10.86 -10.18
N SER A 241 -13.15 12.05 -9.59
CA SER A 241 -11.89 12.45 -8.96
C SER A 241 -11.44 11.48 -7.88
N GLY A 242 -10.16 11.08 -7.91
CA GLY A 242 -9.62 10.05 -7.03
C GLY A 242 -10.06 8.61 -7.33
N GLY A 243 -10.90 8.42 -8.34
CA GLY A 243 -11.44 7.13 -8.76
C GLY A 243 -11.11 6.76 -10.20
N THR A 244 -12.10 6.23 -10.91
CA THR A 244 -11.99 5.81 -12.32
C THR A 244 -13.19 6.32 -13.13
N LEU A 245 -12.91 6.98 -14.25
CA LEU A 245 -13.89 7.33 -15.26
C LEU A 245 -13.84 6.29 -16.39
N PHE A 246 -14.97 5.66 -16.67
CA PHE A 246 -15.14 4.78 -17.82
C PHE A 246 -16.05 5.43 -18.85
N LEU A 247 -15.54 5.60 -20.07
CA LEU A 247 -16.28 6.18 -21.20
C LEU A 247 -16.53 5.06 -22.21
N ASP A 248 -17.79 4.68 -22.38
CA ASP A 248 -18.22 3.72 -23.41
C ASP A 248 -18.71 4.45 -24.65
N GLU A 249 -18.54 3.81 -25.81
CA GLU A 249 -18.94 4.33 -27.12
C GLU A 249 -18.38 5.73 -27.41
N ILE A 250 -17.08 5.93 -27.11
CA ILE A 250 -16.39 7.23 -27.25
C ILE A 250 -16.45 7.76 -28.70
N GLU A 251 -16.57 6.88 -29.67
CA GLU A 251 -16.76 7.21 -31.10
C GLU A 251 -18.05 7.96 -31.38
N SER A 252 -19.06 7.82 -30.52
CA SER A 252 -20.35 8.49 -30.62
C SER A 252 -20.35 9.93 -30.10
N MET A 253 -19.23 10.37 -29.49
CA MET A 253 -19.11 11.73 -28.96
C MET A 253 -19.00 12.77 -30.09
N PRO A 254 -19.68 13.95 -29.96
CA PRO A 254 -19.44 15.08 -30.84
C PRO A 254 -17.98 15.51 -30.83
N LEU A 255 -17.41 15.88 -31.97
CA LEU A 255 -16.00 16.24 -32.12
C LEU A 255 -15.57 17.37 -31.16
N ALA A 256 -16.42 18.34 -30.91
CA ALA A 256 -16.15 19.42 -29.96
C ALA A 256 -15.94 18.90 -28.53
N VAL A 257 -16.70 17.88 -28.13
CA VAL A 257 -16.56 17.22 -26.80
C VAL A 257 -15.29 16.40 -26.74
N GLN A 258 -14.95 15.68 -27.83
CA GLN A 258 -13.71 14.92 -27.90
C GLN A 258 -12.46 15.80 -27.71
N VAL A 259 -12.44 17.00 -28.33
CA VAL A 259 -11.33 17.96 -28.18
C VAL A 259 -11.19 18.46 -26.74
N LYS A 260 -12.32 18.73 -26.06
CA LYS A 260 -12.30 19.12 -24.63
C LYS A 260 -11.83 17.98 -23.75
N LEU A 261 -12.30 16.76 -24.02
CA LEU A 261 -11.89 15.56 -23.29
C LEU A 261 -10.38 15.32 -23.42
N LEU A 262 -9.81 15.48 -24.63
CA LEU A 262 -8.37 15.33 -24.84
C LEU A 262 -7.57 16.28 -23.95
N ARG A 263 -7.98 17.54 -23.82
CA ARG A 263 -7.32 18.50 -22.93
C ARG A 263 -7.37 18.05 -21.46
N VAL A 264 -8.51 17.52 -21.00
CA VAL A 264 -8.62 17.00 -19.63
C VAL A 264 -7.74 15.77 -19.41
N LEU A 265 -7.63 14.87 -20.38
CA LEU A 265 -6.76 13.70 -20.31
C LEU A 265 -5.27 14.11 -20.22
N GLU A 266 -4.86 15.14 -20.98
CA GLU A 266 -3.49 15.65 -20.98
C GLU A 266 -3.15 16.43 -19.69
N SER A 267 -4.03 17.38 -19.29
CA SER A 267 -3.79 18.26 -18.13
C SER A 267 -4.12 17.63 -16.78
N ARG A 268 -4.97 16.61 -16.78
CA ARG A 268 -5.59 16.04 -15.58
C ARG A 268 -6.39 17.07 -14.76
N GLN A 269 -6.83 18.14 -15.39
CA GLN A 269 -7.59 19.23 -14.78
C GLN A 269 -8.82 19.55 -15.65
N ILE A 270 -9.90 19.93 -14.96
CA ILE A 270 -11.10 20.47 -15.59
C ILE A 270 -10.93 22.00 -15.62
N THR A 271 -10.94 22.59 -16.80
CA THR A 271 -10.88 24.05 -17.02
C THR A 271 -12.23 24.59 -17.45
#